data_aa1e6a1757349a59a58a0fe7ca9b3e69
#
_entry.id   aa1e6a1757349a59a58a0fe7ca9b3e69
#
_cell.length_a   1.000
_cell.length_b   1.000
_cell.length_c   1.000
_cell.angle_alpha   90.00
_cell.angle_beta   90.00
_cell.angle_gamma   90.00
#
_symmetry.space_group_name_H-M   'P 1'
#
loop_
_entity.id
_entity.type
_entity.pdbx_description
1 polymer ?
#
loop_
_entity_poly.entity_id
_entity_poly.type
_entity_poly.pdbx_seq_one_letter_code
_entity_poly.pdbx_strand_id
1 'polypeptide(L)'
;FPPRVQSAERNIFMINGYSNICDSAGNKLFLSNNCRIVNLNGTNILQGDSMVTDFELDYCNLYGWHPYEFYSCFLPIPGYSDRFYYFDKSTFKSNGGPLVIYTNEFQYSVVDVTDSGIDGAVILKNKVIINNEIGYGQISSVKHGNGQDWWLPVPARFGNKIYMVYAGKDTVYMHHAHSLGPTWGEIDGFQASFSLD
;
A
#
# COMPACT_ATOMS: atom_id res chain seq x y z
N PHE A 1 -3.81 22.77 19.77
CA PHE A 1 -2.69 23.34 18.99
C PHE A 1 -3.14 23.47 17.54
N PRO A 2 -2.95 24.61 16.88
CA PRO A 2 -3.24 24.71 15.44
C PRO A 2 -2.25 23.81 14.67
N PRO A 3 -2.69 23.17 13.57
CA PRO A 3 -1.80 22.36 12.77
C PRO A 3 -0.66 23.23 12.21
N ARG A 4 0.57 22.77 12.37
CA ARG A 4 1.72 23.42 11.77
C ARG A 4 1.84 22.94 10.31
N VAL A 5 1.73 23.86 9.39
CA VAL A 5 2.05 23.59 7.98
C VAL A 5 3.57 23.74 7.83
N GLN A 6 4.23 22.62 7.53
CA GLN A 6 5.65 22.63 7.14
C GLN A 6 5.72 22.46 5.63
N SER A 7 6.23 23.47 4.93
CA SER A 7 6.64 23.30 3.54
C SER A 7 8.00 22.60 3.52
N ALA A 8 8.14 21.54 2.77
CA ALA A 8 9.40 20.89 2.50
C ALA A 8 9.56 20.78 0.97
N GLU A 9 10.70 21.20 0.44
CA GLU A 9 11.07 20.83 -0.92
C GLU A 9 11.26 19.31 -0.97
N ARG A 10 10.54 18.64 -1.86
CA ARG A 10 10.55 17.18 -1.98
C ARG A 10 10.85 16.81 -3.41
N ASN A 11 11.85 15.94 -3.58
CA ASN A 11 12.21 15.36 -4.87
C ASN A 11 11.32 14.13 -5.20
N ILE A 12 10.04 14.18 -4.83
CA ILE A 12 9.07 13.13 -5.13
C ILE A 12 7.78 13.76 -5.66
N PHE A 13 7.35 13.31 -6.83
CA PHE A 13 6.06 13.71 -7.39
C PHE A 13 4.94 12.91 -6.73
N MET A 14 3.96 13.61 -6.19
CA MET A 14 2.80 13.02 -5.50
C MET A 14 1.55 13.26 -6.34
N ILE A 15 1.39 12.44 -7.36
CA ILE A 15 0.26 12.43 -8.29
C ILE A 15 -0.36 11.03 -8.24
N ASN A 16 -1.67 10.93 -8.34
CA ASN A 16 -2.41 9.67 -8.47
C ASN A 16 -2.24 8.63 -7.33
N GLY A 17 -1.90 9.03 -6.17
CA GLY A 17 -1.81 8.13 -5.01
C GLY A 17 -0.49 8.29 -4.27
N TYR A 18 -0.61 8.33 -2.98
CA TYR A 18 0.52 8.44 -2.06
C TYR A 18 0.14 7.95 -0.68
N SER A 19 1.14 7.57 0.07
CA SER A 19 0.99 7.25 1.49
C SER A 19 2.15 7.80 2.31
N ASN A 20 1.92 7.97 3.57
CA ASN A 20 2.95 8.40 4.52
C ASN A 20 2.75 7.71 5.86
N ILE A 21 3.79 7.71 6.67
CA ILE A 21 3.76 7.25 8.04
C ILE A 21 4.54 8.21 8.94
N CYS A 22 4.06 8.38 10.17
CA CYS A 22 4.71 9.15 11.21
C CYS A 22 5.05 8.25 12.40
N ASP A 23 6.01 8.66 13.21
CA ASP A 23 6.25 8.07 14.52
C ASP A 23 5.16 8.46 15.54
N SER A 24 5.24 7.93 16.75
CA SER A 24 4.30 8.23 17.84
C SER A 24 4.33 9.69 18.33
N ALA A 25 5.39 10.41 18.01
CA ALA A 25 5.53 11.85 18.31
C ALA A 25 4.96 12.73 17.18
N GLY A 26 4.50 12.14 16.08
CA GLY A 26 3.97 12.84 14.91
C GLY A 26 5.05 13.30 13.93
N ASN A 27 6.31 12.89 14.10
CA ASN A 27 7.35 13.17 13.12
C ASN A 27 7.14 12.25 11.91
N LYS A 28 7.16 12.80 10.72
CA LYS A 28 7.10 12.00 9.50
C LYS A 28 8.32 11.11 9.38
N LEU A 29 8.12 9.87 9.00
CA LEU A 29 9.19 8.90 8.75
C LEU A 29 9.40 8.71 7.24
N PHE A 30 8.36 8.25 6.55
CA PHE A 30 8.43 7.90 5.14
C PHE A 30 7.27 8.47 4.34
N LEU A 31 7.52 8.57 3.05
CA LEU A 31 6.55 8.89 2.00
C LEU A 31 6.69 7.88 0.88
N SER A 32 5.57 7.50 0.28
CA SER A 32 5.55 6.72 -0.95
C SER A 32 4.63 7.38 -1.98
N ASN A 33 5.02 7.30 -3.25
CA ASN A 33 4.18 7.62 -4.40
C ASN A 33 3.89 6.37 -5.26
N ASN A 34 3.92 5.20 -4.65
CA ASN A 34 3.81 3.87 -5.22
C ASN A 34 5.01 3.42 -6.09
N CYS A 35 5.75 4.33 -6.72
CA CYS A 35 6.98 3.99 -7.43
C CYS A 35 8.15 3.72 -6.49
N ARG A 36 8.21 4.47 -5.39
CA ARG A 36 9.32 4.42 -4.44
C ARG A 36 8.91 4.87 -3.05
N ILE A 37 9.71 4.47 -2.07
CA ILE A 37 9.63 4.93 -0.68
C ILE A 37 10.82 5.82 -0.40
N VAL A 38 10.55 7.02 0.11
CA VAL A 38 11.57 8.01 0.44
C VAL A 38 11.48 8.42 1.92
N ASN A 39 12.61 8.86 2.45
CA ASN A 39 12.71 9.52 3.74
C ASN A 39 12.21 10.98 3.69
N LEU A 40 12.35 11.70 4.79
CA LEU A 40 11.95 13.12 4.88
C LEU A 40 12.69 14.05 3.92
N ASN A 41 13.91 13.71 3.55
CA ASN A 41 14.74 14.50 2.64
C ASN A 41 14.42 14.24 1.16
N GLY A 42 13.47 13.33 0.87
CA GLY A 42 13.13 12.92 -0.49
C GLY A 42 14.13 11.94 -1.10
N THR A 43 15.03 11.36 -0.28
CA THR A 43 15.99 10.35 -0.71
C THR A 43 15.36 8.98 -0.59
N ASN A 44 15.58 8.11 -1.58
CA ASN A 44 15.14 6.72 -1.47
C ASN A 44 15.76 6.05 -0.24
N ILE A 45 14.94 5.35 0.54
CA ILE A 45 15.46 4.46 1.57
C ILE A 45 16.14 3.26 0.91
N LEU A 46 16.96 2.52 1.65
CA LEU A 46 17.63 1.34 1.09
C LEU A 46 16.59 0.35 0.52
N GLN A 47 16.77 -0.07 -0.73
CA GLN A 47 15.81 -0.89 -1.50
C GLN A 47 14.40 -0.30 -1.62
N GLY A 48 14.22 0.99 -1.35
CA GLY A 48 12.94 1.68 -1.48
C GLY A 48 12.60 2.18 -2.88
N ASP A 49 13.45 1.96 -3.86
CA ASP A 49 13.19 2.16 -5.29
C ASP A 49 12.42 0.98 -5.88
N SER A 50 11.87 1.15 -7.08
CA SER A 50 11.25 0.04 -7.83
C SER A 50 10.22 -0.77 -7.01
N MET A 51 9.32 -0.07 -6.32
CA MET A 51 8.25 -0.68 -5.53
C MET A 51 7.12 -1.27 -6.38
N VAL A 52 7.24 -1.23 -7.69
CA VAL A 52 6.26 -1.63 -8.70
C VAL A 52 6.78 -2.78 -9.58
N THR A 53 5.88 -3.37 -10.37
CA THR A 53 6.23 -4.39 -11.37
C THR A 53 6.99 -3.81 -12.56
N ASP A 54 7.62 -4.65 -13.36
CA ASP A 54 8.43 -4.24 -14.52
C ASP A 54 7.69 -3.31 -15.48
N PHE A 55 6.40 -3.57 -15.73
CA PHE A 55 5.58 -2.74 -16.60
C PHE A 55 5.41 -1.30 -16.07
N GLU A 56 5.22 -1.15 -14.78
CA GLU A 56 5.02 0.15 -14.15
C GLU A 56 6.35 0.86 -13.91
N LEU A 57 7.43 0.08 -13.79
CA LEU A 57 8.77 0.60 -13.51
C LEU A 57 9.25 1.53 -14.62
N ASP A 58 9.04 1.16 -15.88
CA ASP A 58 9.39 2.01 -17.03
C ASP A 58 8.66 3.36 -16.95
N TYR A 59 7.39 3.35 -16.55
CA TYR A 59 6.62 4.56 -16.39
C TYR A 59 7.09 5.40 -15.19
N CYS A 60 7.34 4.76 -14.06
CA CYS A 60 7.91 5.41 -12.88
C CYS A 60 9.28 6.04 -13.16
N ASN A 61 10.14 5.36 -13.92
CA ASN A 61 11.45 5.87 -14.31
C ASN A 61 11.36 7.05 -15.28
N LEU A 62 10.38 7.03 -16.19
CA LEU A 62 10.23 8.09 -17.20
C LEU A 62 9.58 9.35 -16.62
N TYR A 63 8.56 9.20 -15.78
CA TYR A 63 7.73 10.32 -15.31
C TYR A 63 7.91 10.64 -13.82
N GLY A 64 8.49 9.74 -13.04
CA GLY A 64 8.72 9.91 -11.60
C GLY A 64 7.48 9.73 -10.72
N TRP A 65 6.36 9.27 -11.28
CA TRP A 65 5.10 9.02 -10.58
C TRP A 65 4.35 7.83 -11.18
N HIS A 66 3.46 7.23 -10.38
CA HIS A 66 2.68 6.06 -10.80
C HIS A 66 1.53 6.47 -11.73
N PRO A 67 1.30 5.75 -12.86
CA PRO A 67 0.33 6.17 -13.88
C PRO A 67 -1.12 6.02 -13.46
N TYR A 68 -1.40 5.25 -12.41
CA TYR A 68 -2.75 4.92 -11.97
C TYR A 68 -3.01 5.37 -10.54
N GLU A 69 -4.28 5.63 -10.21
CA GLU A 69 -4.74 6.01 -8.87
C GLU A 69 -4.78 4.80 -7.94
N PHE A 70 -3.61 4.22 -7.67
CA PHE A 70 -3.49 3.17 -6.68
C PHE A 70 -3.04 3.75 -5.36
N TYR A 71 -3.73 3.34 -4.34
CA TYR A 71 -3.42 3.77 -3.00
C TYR A 71 -2.58 2.70 -2.32
N SER A 72 -1.50 3.11 -1.73
CA SER A 72 -0.73 2.31 -0.80
C SER A 72 -1.09 2.67 0.64
N CYS A 73 -0.72 1.83 1.58
CA CYS A 73 -0.98 2.06 3.00
C CYS A 73 0.19 1.58 3.84
N PHE A 74 0.69 2.45 4.72
CA PHE A 74 1.61 2.04 5.78
C PHE A 74 0.82 1.69 7.04
N LEU A 75 1.19 0.58 7.69
CA LEU A 75 0.66 0.17 8.98
C LEU A 75 1.80 -0.22 9.93
N PRO A 76 1.79 0.22 11.19
CA PRO A 76 2.75 -0.26 12.17
C PRO A 76 2.65 -1.76 12.36
N ILE A 77 3.78 -2.46 12.40
CA ILE A 77 3.81 -3.89 12.71
C ILE A 77 3.60 -4.08 14.21
N PRO A 78 2.62 -4.88 14.63
CA PRO A 78 2.37 -5.13 16.05
C PRO A 78 3.61 -5.58 16.80
N GLY A 79 3.92 -4.96 17.93
CA GLY A 79 5.06 -5.31 18.78
C GLY A 79 6.42 -4.79 18.31
N TYR A 80 6.47 -4.00 17.25
CA TYR A 80 7.65 -3.26 16.81
C TYR A 80 7.38 -1.76 16.85
N SER A 81 8.33 -0.98 17.29
CA SER A 81 8.25 0.50 17.29
C SER A 81 8.84 1.13 16.03
N ASP A 82 9.57 0.36 15.26
CA ASP A 82 10.49 0.76 14.20
C ASP A 82 10.25 0.03 12.87
N ARG A 83 9.21 -0.82 12.81
CA ARG A 83 8.85 -1.58 11.61
C ARG A 83 7.43 -1.31 11.16
N PHE A 84 7.27 -1.24 9.84
CA PHE A 84 6.00 -0.93 9.19
C PHE A 84 5.76 -1.89 8.04
N TYR A 85 4.52 -2.34 7.91
CA TYR A 85 4.02 -2.90 6.67
C TYR A 85 3.76 -1.76 5.68
N TYR A 86 4.10 -1.98 4.44
CA TYR A 86 3.69 -1.19 3.30
C TYR A 86 2.88 -2.08 2.39
N PHE A 87 1.59 -1.82 2.29
CA PHE A 87 0.66 -2.55 1.42
C PHE A 87 0.44 -1.77 0.14
N ASP A 88 0.42 -2.47 -0.96
CA ASP A 88 0.13 -1.92 -2.28
C ASP A 88 -0.52 -2.94 -3.20
N LYS A 89 -0.85 -2.50 -4.42
CA LYS A 89 -1.45 -3.32 -5.47
C LYS A 89 -0.57 -3.25 -6.70
N SER A 90 -0.32 -4.40 -7.33
CA SER A 90 0.37 -4.47 -8.60
C SER A 90 -0.60 -4.45 -9.77
N THR A 91 -0.23 -3.78 -10.84
CA THR A 91 -0.97 -3.78 -12.09
C THR A 91 -0.32 -4.66 -13.15
N PHE A 92 -1.17 -5.17 -14.02
CA PHE A 92 -0.77 -6.00 -15.13
C PHE A 92 -1.40 -5.50 -16.42
N LYS A 93 -0.69 -5.73 -17.50
CA LYS A 93 -1.12 -5.43 -18.85
C LYS A 93 -1.66 -6.71 -19.50
N SER A 94 -2.84 -6.62 -20.14
CA SER A 94 -3.36 -7.74 -20.92
C SER A 94 -2.43 -8.08 -22.09
N ASN A 95 -2.18 -9.37 -22.30
CA ASN A 95 -1.43 -9.87 -23.45
C ASN A 95 -2.39 -10.18 -24.61
N GLY A 96 -2.19 -9.55 -25.77
CA GLY A 96 -2.83 -9.98 -27.01
C GLY A 96 -4.23 -9.41 -27.27
N GLY A 97 -4.48 -8.14 -26.98
CA GLY A 97 -5.75 -7.46 -27.26
C GLY A 97 -5.65 -5.95 -27.11
N PRO A 98 -6.78 -5.24 -27.03
CA PRO A 98 -6.78 -3.86 -26.56
C PRO A 98 -6.04 -3.76 -25.24
N LEU A 99 -5.27 -2.69 -25.05
CA LEU A 99 -4.56 -2.45 -23.80
C LEU A 99 -5.57 -2.35 -22.65
N VAL A 100 -5.66 -3.41 -21.86
CA VAL A 100 -6.41 -3.41 -20.61
C VAL A 100 -5.43 -3.54 -19.48
N ILE A 101 -5.51 -2.63 -18.52
CA ILE A 101 -4.72 -2.63 -17.31
C ILE A 101 -5.64 -3.01 -16.17
N TYR A 102 -5.20 -3.92 -15.33
CA TYR A 102 -5.98 -4.39 -14.18
C TYR A 102 -5.07 -4.71 -13.00
N THR A 103 -5.60 -4.57 -11.80
CA THR A 103 -4.92 -5.00 -10.58
C THR A 103 -5.14 -6.50 -10.39
N ASN A 104 -4.05 -7.23 -10.20
CA ASN A 104 -4.07 -8.68 -10.08
C ASN A 104 -3.46 -9.18 -8.77
N GLU A 105 -2.69 -8.35 -8.10
CA GLU A 105 -2.03 -8.73 -6.87
C GLU A 105 -2.22 -7.70 -5.78
N PHE A 106 -2.49 -8.20 -4.58
CA PHE A 106 -2.35 -7.46 -3.35
C PHE A 106 -1.12 -7.96 -2.62
N GLN A 107 -0.21 -7.06 -2.31
CA GLN A 107 1.10 -7.41 -1.80
C GLN A 107 1.50 -6.53 -0.61
N TYR A 108 2.55 -6.93 0.08
CA TYR A 108 3.15 -6.13 1.12
C TYR A 108 4.67 -6.16 1.09
N SER A 109 5.25 -5.09 1.60
CA SER A 109 6.66 -4.97 1.92
C SER A 109 6.83 -4.67 3.40
N VAL A 110 8.02 -4.91 3.94
CA VAL A 110 8.38 -4.55 5.31
C VAL A 110 9.45 -3.48 5.27
N VAL A 111 9.16 -2.35 5.93
CA VAL A 111 10.08 -1.23 6.08
C VAL A 111 10.57 -1.18 7.51
N ASP A 112 11.89 -1.12 7.68
CA ASP A 112 12.57 -1.01 8.97
C ASP A 112 13.27 0.35 9.06
N VAL A 113 13.02 1.10 10.15
CA VAL A 113 13.62 2.42 10.38
C VAL A 113 15.05 2.33 10.87
N THR A 114 15.40 1.23 11.56
CA THR A 114 16.69 1.08 12.25
C THR A 114 17.75 0.41 11.38
N ASP A 115 17.33 -0.33 10.36
CA ASP A 115 18.24 -1.03 9.49
C ASP A 115 18.96 -0.04 8.58
N SER A 116 20.28 -0.13 8.48
CA SER A 116 21.19 0.70 7.68
C SER A 116 21.80 1.95 8.31
N GLY A 117 21.38 2.38 9.50
CA GLY A 117 21.98 3.56 10.17
C GLY A 117 21.72 4.90 9.45
N ILE A 118 20.97 4.89 8.35
CA ILE A 118 20.67 6.04 7.50
C ILE A 118 19.24 5.89 6.95
N ASP A 119 18.25 6.40 7.64
CA ASP A 119 16.95 6.72 7.05
C ASP A 119 16.01 5.56 6.62
N GLY A 120 16.29 4.29 7.00
CA GLY A 120 15.42 3.15 6.80
C GLY A 120 15.72 2.27 5.59
N ALA A 121 15.15 1.07 5.59
CA ALA A 121 15.32 0.06 4.55
C ALA A 121 14.04 -0.73 4.28
N VAL A 122 13.83 -1.18 3.06
CA VAL A 122 12.87 -2.23 2.73
C VAL A 122 13.57 -3.58 2.92
N ILE A 123 13.21 -4.30 3.99
CA ILE A 123 13.85 -5.58 4.35
C ILE A 123 13.11 -6.81 3.80
N LEU A 124 11.86 -6.64 3.38
CA LEU A 124 11.08 -7.60 2.62
C LEU A 124 10.31 -6.82 1.56
N LYS A 125 10.33 -7.26 0.31
CA LYS A 125 9.77 -6.51 -0.80
C LYS A 125 8.74 -7.31 -1.58
N ASN A 126 7.58 -6.68 -1.86
CA ASN A 126 6.55 -7.12 -2.79
C ASN A 126 6.10 -8.58 -2.59
N LYS A 127 5.87 -8.98 -1.35
CA LYS A 127 5.36 -10.32 -1.05
C LYS A 127 3.86 -10.38 -1.34
N VAL A 128 3.49 -11.19 -2.33
CA VAL A 128 2.09 -11.36 -2.74
C VAL A 128 1.30 -12.09 -1.68
N ILE A 129 0.11 -11.56 -1.35
CA ILE A 129 -0.87 -12.11 -0.42
C ILE A 129 -2.06 -12.68 -1.19
N ILE A 130 -2.55 -11.93 -2.17
CA ILE A 130 -3.66 -12.30 -3.05
C ILE A 130 -3.15 -12.19 -4.47
N ASN A 131 -3.25 -13.30 -5.21
CA ASN A 131 -3.01 -13.35 -6.64
C ASN A 131 -4.34 -13.64 -7.33
N ASN A 132 -5.12 -12.58 -7.57
CA ASN A 132 -6.43 -12.65 -8.20
C ASN A 132 -6.85 -11.24 -8.64
N GLU A 133 -7.78 -11.11 -9.57
CA GLU A 133 -8.30 -9.81 -9.97
C GLU A 133 -8.98 -9.10 -8.78
N ILE A 134 -8.40 -7.98 -8.39
CA ILE A 134 -8.86 -7.15 -7.29
C ILE A 134 -9.30 -5.78 -7.78
N GLY A 135 -10.20 -5.16 -7.04
CA GLY A 135 -10.72 -3.83 -7.37
C GLY A 135 -9.70 -2.72 -7.18
N TYR A 136 -9.85 -1.67 -7.95
CA TYR A 136 -9.12 -0.41 -7.78
C TYR A 136 -9.55 0.30 -6.48
N GLY A 137 -8.87 1.38 -6.14
CA GLY A 137 -9.23 2.28 -5.04
C GLY A 137 -8.39 2.09 -3.80
N GLN A 138 -8.85 2.74 -2.73
CA GLN A 138 -8.11 2.87 -1.48
C GLN A 138 -7.91 1.52 -0.77
N ILE A 139 -6.79 1.41 -0.08
CA ILE A 139 -6.55 0.35 0.89
C ILE A 139 -7.03 0.87 2.24
N SER A 140 -8.05 0.23 2.77
CA SER A 140 -8.60 0.52 4.10
C SER A 140 -8.09 -0.49 5.11
N SER A 141 -7.95 -0.07 6.35
CA SER A 141 -7.57 -0.95 7.45
C SER A 141 -8.32 -0.61 8.73
N VAL A 142 -8.49 -1.60 9.58
CA VAL A 142 -9.05 -1.43 10.93
C VAL A 142 -8.27 -2.28 11.91
N LYS A 143 -8.21 -1.86 13.16
CA LYS A 143 -7.62 -2.65 14.23
C LYS A 143 -8.43 -3.94 14.44
N HIS A 144 -7.72 -5.04 14.57
CA HIS A 144 -8.28 -6.31 15.02
C HIS A 144 -8.81 -6.16 16.48
N GLY A 145 -9.79 -6.98 16.87
CA GLY A 145 -10.38 -6.92 18.20
C GLY A 145 -9.39 -7.17 19.37
N ASN A 146 -8.19 -7.67 19.10
CA ASN A 146 -7.11 -7.74 20.11
C ASN A 146 -6.39 -6.42 20.36
N GLY A 147 -6.75 -5.34 19.63
CA GLY A 147 -6.18 -4.00 19.75
C GLY A 147 -4.77 -3.83 19.17
N GLN A 148 -4.17 -4.86 18.61
CA GLN A 148 -2.79 -4.84 18.10
C GLN A 148 -2.71 -5.05 16.60
N ASP A 149 -3.29 -6.13 16.09
CA ASP A 149 -3.24 -6.54 14.69
C ASP A 149 -4.19 -5.74 13.80
N TRP A 150 -4.19 -6.05 12.50
CA TRP A 150 -4.96 -5.33 11.51
C TRP A 150 -5.79 -6.24 10.63
N TRP A 151 -6.95 -5.74 10.24
CA TRP A 151 -7.76 -6.25 9.14
C TRP A 151 -7.73 -5.30 7.96
N LEU A 152 -7.56 -5.85 6.74
CA LEU A 152 -7.63 -5.09 5.49
C LEU A 152 -8.64 -5.79 4.55
N PRO A 153 -9.76 -5.13 4.22
CA PRO A 153 -10.69 -5.62 3.22
C PRO A 153 -10.16 -5.27 1.81
N VAL A 154 -10.10 -6.26 0.96
CA VAL A 154 -9.68 -6.12 -0.44
C VAL A 154 -10.80 -6.64 -1.33
N PRO A 155 -11.54 -5.79 -2.06
CA PRO A 155 -12.61 -6.24 -2.93
C PRO A 155 -12.06 -6.97 -4.15
N ALA A 156 -12.76 -7.99 -4.61
CA ALA A 156 -12.57 -8.53 -5.94
C ALA A 156 -12.98 -7.50 -6.99
N ARG A 157 -12.37 -7.53 -8.17
CA ARG A 157 -12.71 -6.63 -9.27
C ARG A 157 -14.15 -6.81 -9.75
N PHE A 158 -14.61 -8.04 -9.78
CA PHE A 158 -15.96 -8.42 -10.21
C PHE A 158 -16.65 -9.31 -9.17
N GLY A 159 -17.98 -9.33 -9.20
CA GLY A 159 -18.77 -10.21 -8.36
C GLY A 159 -19.21 -9.56 -7.07
N ASN A 160 -19.12 -10.25 -5.94
CA ASN A 160 -19.51 -9.74 -4.63
C ASN A 160 -18.55 -10.20 -3.51
N LYS A 161 -17.32 -10.52 -3.86
CA LYS A 161 -16.34 -11.01 -2.90
C LYS A 161 -15.49 -9.89 -2.33
N ILE A 162 -15.28 -9.94 -1.02
CA ILE A 162 -14.27 -9.15 -0.33
C ILE A 162 -13.32 -10.13 0.36
N TYR A 163 -12.06 -10.06 0.03
CA TYR A 163 -10.99 -10.80 0.69
C TYR A 163 -10.61 -10.07 1.97
N MET A 164 -10.55 -10.78 3.08
CA MET A 164 -10.09 -10.24 4.36
C MET A 164 -8.65 -10.65 4.59
N VAL A 165 -7.76 -9.68 4.59
CA VAL A 165 -6.35 -9.87 4.90
C VAL A 165 -6.12 -9.59 6.37
N TYR A 166 -5.45 -10.52 7.05
CA TYR A 166 -4.96 -10.36 8.40
C TYR A 166 -3.49 -9.96 8.37
N ALA A 167 -3.12 -8.97 9.19
CA ALA A 167 -1.74 -8.55 9.39
C ALA A 167 -1.43 -8.45 10.89
N GLY A 168 -0.66 -9.41 11.38
CA GLY A 168 -0.17 -9.51 12.76
C GLY A 168 1.32 -9.21 12.87
N LYS A 169 1.91 -9.55 14.01
CA LYS A 169 3.32 -9.27 14.30
C LYS A 169 4.29 -9.94 13.31
N ASP A 170 4.08 -11.23 13.04
CA ASP A 170 5.04 -12.04 12.29
C ASP A 170 4.43 -12.66 11.03
N THR A 171 3.20 -12.28 10.70
CA THR A 171 2.47 -12.91 9.60
C THR A 171 1.47 -11.97 8.93
N VAL A 172 1.40 -12.08 7.60
CA VAL A 172 0.36 -11.45 6.78
C VAL A 172 -0.18 -12.51 5.83
N TYR A 173 -1.49 -12.68 5.79
CA TYR A 173 -2.12 -13.66 4.92
C TYR A 173 -3.58 -13.31 4.61
N MET A 174 -4.11 -13.86 3.53
CA MET A 174 -5.53 -13.82 3.22
C MET A 174 -6.24 -14.84 4.12
N HIS A 175 -7.05 -14.34 5.06
CA HIS A 175 -7.72 -15.15 6.06
C HIS A 175 -8.94 -15.87 5.48
N HIS A 176 -9.84 -15.11 4.83
CA HIS A 176 -11.04 -15.65 4.20
C HIS A 176 -11.61 -14.64 3.20
N ALA A 177 -12.61 -15.07 2.44
CA ALA A 177 -13.38 -14.21 1.55
C ALA A 177 -14.85 -14.24 1.92
N HIS A 178 -15.47 -13.07 1.99
CA HIS A 178 -16.91 -12.92 2.17
C HIS A 178 -17.58 -12.60 0.83
N SER A 179 -18.80 -13.12 0.63
CA SER A 179 -19.70 -12.65 -0.40
C SER A 179 -20.70 -11.70 0.23
N LEU A 180 -20.69 -10.43 -0.18
CA LEU A 180 -21.49 -9.38 0.39
C LEU A 180 -22.47 -8.78 -0.63
N GLY A 181 -23.76 -8.87 -0.33
CA GLY A 181 -24.80 -8.25 -1.15
C GLY A 181 -24.92 -8.81 -2.57
N PRO A 182 -25.51 -8.05 -3.50
CA PRO A 182 -25.62 -8.44 -4.90
C PRO A 182 -24.24 -8.40 -5.58
N THR A 183 -24.12 -9.09 -6.71
CA THR A 183 -22.94 -9.00 -7.55
C THR A 183 -22.83 -7.61 -8.16
N TRP A 184 -21.62 -7.06 -8.13
CA TRP A 184 -21.27 -5.81 -8.82
C TRP A 184 -20.55 -6.09 -10.14
N GLY A 185 -20.59 -5.10 -11.02
CA GLY A 185 -19.77 -5.08 -12.23
C GLY A 185 -18.30 -4.77 -11.88
N GLU A 186 -17.58 -4.19 -12.83
CA GLU A 186 -16.23 -3.71 -12.58
C GLU A 186 -16.22 -2.60 -11.51
N ILE A 187 -15.30 -2.72 -10.54
CA ILE A 187 -15.11 -1.71 -9.51
C ILE A 187 -13.93 -0.82 -9.93
N ASP A 188 -14.25 0.40 -10.33
CA ASP A 188 -13.26 1.43 -10.68
C ASP A 188 -12.80 2.26 -9.48
N GLY A 189 -13.49 2.16 -8.37
CA GLY A 189 -13.13 2.82 -7.13
C GLY A 189 -13.80 2.14 -5.93
N PHE A 190 -13.05 1.94 -4.86
CA PHE A 190 -13.54 1.32 -3.65
C PHE A 190 -12.97 2.01 -2.42
N GLN A 191 -13.85 2.32 -1.50
CA GLN A 191 -13.48 2.72 -0.15
C GLN A 191 -14.31 1.90 0.83
N ALA A 192 -13.65 1.11 1.66
CA ALA A 192 -14.28 0.45 2.79
C ALA A 192 -14.18 1.33 4.03
N SER A 193 -15.25 1.41 4.78
CA SER A 193 -15.24 1.93 6.14
C SER A 193 -15.79 0.88 7.09
N PHE A 194 -15.27 0.85 8.29
CA PHE A 194 -15.72 -0.05 9.34
C PHE A 194 -16.59 0.74 10.32
N SER A 195 -17.72 0.16 10.74
CA SER A 195 -18.48 0.70 11.86
C SER A 195 -17.76 0.35 13.18
N LEU A 196 -18.07 1.13 14.21
CA LEU A 196 -17.55 0.90 15.57
C LEU A 196 -18.49 0.00 16.40
N ASP A 197 -19.56 -0.52 15.79
CA ASP A 197 -20.60 -1.30 16.45
C ASP A 197 -20.18 -2.77 16.62
#